data_a7f9b4570c5cb4fcab4599fa7b8f2f86
#
_entry.id   a7f9b4570c5cb4fcab4599fa7b8f2f86
#
_cell.length_a   1.000
_cell.length_b   1.000
_cell.length_c   1.000
_cell.angle_alpha   90.00
_cell.angle_beta   90.00
_cell.angle_gamma   90.00
#
_symmetry.space_group_name_H-M   'P 1'
#
loop_
_entity.id
_entity.type
_entity.pdbx_description
1 polymer ?
#
loop_
_entity_poly.entity_id
_entity_poly.type
_entity_poly.pdbx_seq_one_letter_code
_entity_poly.pdbx_strand_id
1 'polypeptide(L)'
;MREELRNAFPSIDEKTLSDEYIKEHPDLTWDIPDVTLIQAVPLYMLWCIENATEEGELVFDYTISALNKYARAKEPRIEWQDFKFSCNQEQIITVRQFLQWCKTELTQDYEPSLSRAIKNWQTVNTLRSSDAASSVGS
;
A
#
# COMPACT_ATOMS: atom_id res chain seq x y z
N MET A 1 2.29 0.60 -14.21
CA MET A 1 2.17 0.61 -12.73
C MET A 1 3.40 0.04 -12.02
N ARG A 2 4.00 -0.98 -12.57
CA ARG A 2 5.20 -1.58 -11.98
C ARG A 2 6.35 -0.59 -11.84
N GLU A 3 6.61 0.20 -12.88
CA GLU A 3 7.70 1.17 -12.87
C GLU A 3 7.45 2.29 -11.88
N GLU A 4 6.23 2.79 -11.81
CA GLU A 4 5.87 3.84 -10.86
C GLU A 4 6.11 3.37 -9.44
N LEU A 5 5.75 2.11 -9.16
CA LEU A 5 5.94 1.52 -7.84
C LEU A 5 7.43 1.41 -7.49
N ARG A 6 8.24 0.92 -8.42
CA ARG A 6 9.69 0.80 -8.19
C ARG A 6 10.37 2.15 -8.03
N ASN A 7 9.93 3.15 -8.79
CA ASN A 7 10.49 4.50 -8.69
C ASN A 7 10.15 5.16 -7.36
N ALA A 8 8.94 4.98 -6.88
CA ALA A 8 8.50 5.56 -5.62
C ALA A 8 9.11 4.86 -4.39
N PHE A 9 9.37 3.56 -4.51
CA PHE A 9 9.93 2.74 -3.44
C PHE A 9 11.25 2.12 -3.89
N PRO A 10 12.32 2.94 -4.02
CA PRO A 10 13.58 2.46 -4.58
C PRO A 10 14.31 1.44 -3.71
N SER A 11 13.94 1.35 -2.43
CA SER A 11 14.52 0.36 -1.53
C SER A 11 13.87 -1.02 -1.63
N ILE A 12 12.87 -1.17 -2.51
CA ILE A 12 12.18 -2.44 -2.69
C ILE A 12 13.15 -3.49 -3.22
N ASP A 13 13.14 -4.65 -2.61
CA ASP A 13 13.97 -5.78 -3.01
C ASP A 13 13.11 -7.03 -3.06
N GLU A 14 12.84 -7.52 -4.26
CA GLU A 14 11.98 -8.68 -4.47
C GLU A 14 12.50 -9.95 -3.80
N LYS A 15 13.77 -9.98 -3.46
CA LYS A 15 14.38 -11.12 -2.75
C LYS A 15 14.02 -11.14 -1.26
N THR A 16 13.55 -10.03 -0.74
CA THR A 16 13.21 -9.91 0.68
C THR A 16 12.05 -10.81 1.07
N LEU A 17 11.03 -10.86 0.23
CA LEU A 17 9.86 -11.72 0.43
C LEU A 17 9.58 -12.49 -0.87
N SER A 18 9.56 -13.81 -0.80
CA SER A 18 9.28 -14.65 -1.96
C SER A 18 7.79 -14.63 -2.30
N ASP A 19 7.47 -15.04 -3.52
CA ASP A 19 6.08 -15.21 -3.95
C ASP A 19 5.35 -16.19 -3.04
N GLU A 20 6.03 -17.25 -2.65
CA GLU A 20 5.44 -18.25 -1.76
C GLU A 20 5.14 -17.68 -0.39
N TYR A 21 6.06 -16.87 0.15
CA TYR A 21 5.83 -16.23 1.43
C TYR A 21 4.59 -15.34 1.39
N ILE A 22 4.47 -14.52 0.34
CA ILE A 22 3.35 -13.59 0.21
C ILE A 22 2.03 -14.35 0.09
N LYS A 23 2.01 -15.43 -0.69
CA LYS A 23 0.80 -16.27 -0.81
C LYS A 23 0.41 -16.94 0.49
N GLU A 24 1.39 -17.37 1.28
CA GLU A 24 1.15 -18.04 2.56
C GLU A 24 0.81 -17.05 3.67
N HIS A 25 1.22 -15.79 3.53
CA HIS A 25 0.98 -14.74 4.52
C HIS A 25 0.32 -13.54 3.84
N PRO A 26 -0.89 -13.71 3.30
CA PRO A 26 -1.52 -12.66 2.48
C PRO A 26 -2.01 -11.45 3.26
N ASP A 27 -2.22 -11.58 4.56
CA ASP A 27 -2.80 -10.52 5.38
C ASP A 27 -1.73 -9.75 6.15
N LEU A 28 -1.33 -8.59 5.62
CA LEU A 28 -0.33 -7.73 6.22
C LEU A 28 -0.74 -7.17 7.59
N THR A 29 -2.04 -7.15 7.90
CA THR A 29 -2.51 -6.64 9.18
C THR A 29 -2.45 -7.70 10.27
N TRP A 30 -2.25 -8.94 9.91
CA TRP A 30 -2.24 -10.06 10.83
C TRP A 30 -0.90 -10.78 10.83
N ASP A 31 -0.41 -11.14 9.66
CA ASP A 31 0.87 -11.83 9.48
C ASP A 31 1.96 -10.82 9.12
N ILE A 32 2.45 -10.10 10.12
CA ILE A 32 3.44 -9.05 9.91
C ILE A 32 4.78 -9.70 9.53
N PRO A 33 5.34 -9.36 8.36
CA PRO A 33 6.63 -9.92 7.96
C PRO A 33 7.77 -9.38 8.82
N ASP A 34 8.87 -10.10 8.83
CA ASP A 34 10.06 -9.74 9.61
C ASP A 34 10.91 -8.69 8.85
N VAL A 35 10.24 -7.69 8.32
CA VAL A 35 10.83 -6.53 7.64
C VAL A 35 9.94 -5.33 7.92
N THR A 36 10.45 -4.13 7.64
CA THR A 36 9.65 -2.92 7.84
C THR A 36 8.49 -2.88 6.85
N LEU A 37 7.39 -2.22 7.24
CA LEU A 37 6.23 -2.12 6.36
C LEU A 37 6.52 -1.27 5.11
N ILE A 38 7.42 -0.30 5.21
CA ILE A 38 7.79 0.48 4.03
C ILE A 38 8.51 -0.37 2.98
N GLN A 39 9.07 -1.50 3.38
CA GLN A 39 9.66 -2.47 2.46
C GLN A 39 8.65 -3.55 2.05
N ALA A 40 7.84 -4.02 2.99
CA ALA A 40 6.92 -5.14 2.75
C ALA A 40 5.70 -4.75 1.92
N VAL A 41 5.05 -3.64 2.25
CA VAL A 41 3.80 -3.24 1.58
C VAL A 41 3.99 -3.06 0.08
N PRO A 42 5.04 -2.37 -0.39
CA PRO A 42 5.25 -2.27 -1.84
C PRO A 42 5.46 -3.62 -2.53
N LEU A 43 6.06 -4.59 -1.84
CA LEU A 43 6.22 -5.93 -2.38
C LEU A 43 4.89 -6.64 -2.57
N TYR A 44 3.95 -6.47 -1.64
CA TYR A 44 2.60 -7.01 -1.79
C TYR A 44 1.85 -6.32 -2.93
N MET A 45 2.01 -5.00 -3.05
CA MET A 45 1.42 -4.25 -4.17
C MET A 45 1.99 -4.74 -5.51
N LEU A 46 3.30 -4.90 -5.58
CA LEU A 46 3.97 -5.40 -6.78
C LEU A 46 3.51 -6.81 -7.13
N TRP A 47 3.34 -7.67 -6.12
CA TRP A 47 2.83 -9.02 -6.33
C TRP A 47 1.45 -8.98 -7.00
N CYS A 48 0.58 -8.11 -6.55
CA CYS A 48 -0.76 -7.96 -7.14
C CYS A 48 -0.68 -7.55 -8.62
N ILE A 49 0.22 -6.61 -8.93
CA ILE A 49 0.40 -6.13 -10.30
C ILE A 49 0.92 -7.24 -11.20
N GLU A 50 1.91 -7.99 -10.72
CA GLU A 50 2.55 -9.03 -11.52
C GLU A 50 1.71 -10.29 -11.65
N ASN A 51 0.75 -10.50 -10.76
CA ASN A 51 -0.07 -11.70 -10.73
C ASN A 51 -1.56 -11.39 -10.93
N ALA A 52 -1.86 -10.35 -11.69
CA ALA A 52 -3.25 -9.95 -11.92
C ALA A 52 -4.12 -11.03 -12.54
N THR A 53 -3.51 -11.99 -13.26
CA THR A 53 -4.24 -13.10 -13.83
C THR A 53 -4.62 -14.16 -12.79
N GLU A 54 -4.11 -14.05 -11.58
CA GLU A 54 -4.38 -14.99 -10.49
C GLU A 54 -5.27 -14.35 -9.42
N GLU A 55 -6.31 -13.64 -9.84
CA GLU A 55 -7.18 -12.90 -8.93
C GLU A 55 -7.88 -13.76 -7.87
N GLY A 56 -7.92 -15.05 -7.99
CA GLY A 56 -8.51 -15.89 -6.94
C GLY A 56 -7.75 -15.91 -5.63
N GLU A 57 -6.51 -15.43 -5.62
CA GLU A 57 -5.67 -15.45 -4.43
C GLU A 57 -6.08 -14.39 -3.41
N LEU A 58 -5.93 -14.72 -2.13
CA LEU A 58 -6.33 -13.84 -1.03
C LEU A 58 -5.49 -12.57 -0.94
N VAL A 59 -4.30 -12.56 -1.54
CA VAL A 59 -3.39 -11.42 -1.48
C VAL A 59 -4.05 -10.14 -1.96
N PHE A 60 -4.87 -10.21 -3.01
CA PHE A 60 -5.54 -9.02 -3.57
C PHE A 60 -6.44 -8.36 -2.55
N ASP A 61 -7.36 -9.14 -1.98
CA ASP A 61 -8.33 -8.61 -1.03
C ASP A 61 -7.65 -8.10 0.24
N TYR A 62 -6.73 -8.87 0.78
CA TYR A 62 -6.06 -8.49 2.02
C TYR A 62 -5.12 -7.30 1.84
N THR A 63 -4.45 -7.16 0.69
CA THR A 63 -3.59 -6.01 0.44
C THR A 63 -4.42 -4.73 0.35
N ILE A 64 -5.54 -4.78 -0.36
CA ILE A 64 -6.47 -3.64 -0.45
C ILE A 64 -7.00 -3.28 0.93
N SER A 65 -7.41 -4.27 1.70
CA SER A 65 -7.92 -4.06 3.05
C SER A 65 -6.86 -3.49 3.99
N ALA A 66 -5.63 -3.97 3.86
CA ALA A 66 -4.52 -3.46 4.66
C ALA A 66 -4.24 -1.99 4.35
N LEU A 67 -4.22 -1.62 3.07
CA LEU A 67 -4.00 -0.24 2.66
C LEU A 67 -5.10 0.68 3.21
N ASN A 68 -6.36 0.22 3.19
CA ASN A 68 -7.44 0.97 3.79
C ASN A 68 -7.21 1.19 5.29
N LYS A 69 -6.78 0.16 5.98
CA LYS A 69 -6.52 0.24 7.42
C LYS A 69 -5.37 1.18 7.73
N TYR A 70 -4.29 1.11 6.95
CA TYR A 70 -3.14 2.00 7.15
C TYR A 70 -3.52 3.46 6.93
N ALA A 71 -4.36 3.77 5.94
CA ALA A 71 -4.80 5.14 5.69
C ALA A 71 -5.58 5.73 6.86
N ARG A 72 -6.24 4.89 7.64
CA ARG A 72 -7.08 5.31 8.76
C ARG A 72 -6.30 5.49 10.06
N ALA A 73 -5.04 5.09 10.11
CA ALA A 73 -4.22 5.25 11.30
C ALA A 73 -4.05 6.73 11.63
N LYS A 74 -4.28 7.10 12.88
CA LYS A 74 -4.24 8.52 13.31
C LYS A 74 -2.87 8.96 13.76
N GLU A 75 -2.05 8.03 14.27
CA GLU A 75 -0.72 8.34 14.75
C GLU A 75 0.20 7.16 14.48
N PRO A 76 1.52 7.40 14.39
CA PRO A 76 2.45 6.31 14.17
C PRO A 76 2.37 5.30 15.31
N ARG A 77 2.36 4.06 14.91
CA ARG A 77 2.46 2.95 15.85
C ARG A 77 3.50 2.02 15.32
N ILE A 78 4.15 1.31 16.21
CA ILE A 78 5.04 0.25 15.79
C ILE A 78 4.24 -0.80 15.02
N GLU A 79 4.93 -1.55 14.20
CA GLU A 79 4.35 -2.64 13.44
C GLU A 79 3.57 -2.13 12.22
N TRP A 80 2.41 -2.67 11.99
CA TRP A 80 1.66 -2.51 10.74
C TRP A 80 1.01 -1.13 10.53
N GLN A 81 0.97 -0.29 11.55
CA GLN A 81 0.32 1.01 11.43
C GLN A 81 1.25 2.14 10.95
N ASP A 82 2.54 1.84 10.78
CA ASP A 82 3.51 2.87 10.45
C ASP A 82 3.61 3.18 8.96
N PHE A 83 3.03 2.38 8.09
CA PHE A 83 3.25 2.53 6.66
C PHE A 83 2.91 3.93 6.15
N LYS A 84 1.73 4.42 6.46
CA LYS A 84 1.29 5.76 6.02
C LYS A 84 2.27 6.84 6.45
N PHE A 85 2.73 6.78 7.68
CA PHE A 85 3.60 7.79 8.25
C PHE A 85 5.04 7.70 7.75
N SER A 86 5.41 6.55 7.18
CA SER A 86 6.72 6.35 6.58
C SER A 86 6.77 6.78 5.12
N CYS A 87 5.62 7.02 4.50
CA CYS A 87 5.55 7.38 3.09
C CYS A 87 5.88 8.85 2.86
N ASN A 88 6.65 9.13 1.82
CA ASN A 88 6.81 10.48 1.30
C ASN A 88 5.66 10.79 0.32
N GLN A 89 5.64 12.00 -0.22
CA GLN A 89 4.54 12.43 -1.09
C GLN A 89 4.46 11.58 -2.37
N GLU A 90 5.59 11.28 -2.97
CA GLU A 90 5.62 10.44 -4.17
C GLU A 90 5.06 9.04 -3.89
N GLN A 91 5.40 8.48 -2.75
CA GLN A 91 4.90 7.17 -2.34
C GLN A 91 3.40 7.18 -2.10
N ILE A 92 2.88 8.23 -1.48
CA ILE A 92 1.44 8.39 -1.28
C ILE A 92 0.72 8.46 -2.62
N ILE A 93 1.24 9.23 -3.55
CA ILE A 93 0.67 9.33 -4.90
C ILE A 93 0.67 7.96 -5.57
N THR A 94 1.75 7.22 -5.43
CA THR A 94 1.86 5.88 -6.03
C THR A 94 0.86 4.90 -5.42
N VAL A 95 0.62 4.97 -4.12
CA VAL A 95 -0.42 4.14 -3.49
C VAL A 95 -1.79 4.47 -4.08
N ARG A 96 -2.09 5.75 -4.27
CA ARG A 96 -3.35 6.17 -4.91
C ARG A 96 -3.46 5.61 -6.33
N GLN A 97 -2.38 5.66 -7.08
CA GLN A 97 -2.34 5.11 -8.43
C GLN A 97 -2.54 3.60 -8.44
N PHE A 98 -1.93 2.90 -7.49
CA PHE A 98 -2.13 1.45 -7.35
C PHE A 98 -3.59 1.10 -7.10
N LEU A 99 -4.26 1.85 -6.20
CA LEU A 99 -5.65 1.59 -5.90
C LEU A 99 -6.56 1.85 -7.11
N GLN A 100 -6.26 2.88 -7.90
CA GLN A 100 -6.98 3.13 -9.14
C GLN A 100 -6.70 2.02 -10.16
N TRP A 101 -5.48 1.52 -10.20
CA TRP A 101 -5.13 0.38 -11.04
C TRP A 101 -5.96 -0.84 -10.65
N CYS A 102 -6.11 -1.10 -9.35
CA CYS A 102 -6.97 -2.19 -8.88
C CYS A 102 -8.41 -2.03 -9.39
N LYS A 103 -8.93 -0.82 -9.30
CA LYS A 103 -10.31 -0.55 -9.72
C LYS A 103 -10.49 -0.75 -11.23
N THR A 104 -9.47 -0.40 -12.02
CA THR A 104 -9.54 -0.46 -13.48
C THR A 104 -9.24 -1.85 -14.01
N GLU A 105 -8.22 -2.51 -13.47
CA GLU A 105 -7.67 -3.73 -14.06
C GLU A 105 -8.19 -5.02 -13.44
N LEU A 106 -8.56 -5.00 -12.16
CA LEU A 106 -9.07 -6.20 -11.52
C LEU A 106 -10.55 -6.37 -11.82
N THR A 107 -10.99 -7.61 -11.97
CA THR A 107 -12.35 -7.94 -12.39
C THR A 107 -13.24 -8.41 -11.25
N GLN A 108 -12.65 -8.85 -10.15
CA GLN A 108 -13.42 -9.31 -9.00
C GLN A 108 -13.87 -8.13 -8.13
N ASP A 109 -14.83 -8.40 -7.28
CA ASP A 109 -15.41 -7.38 -6.40
C ASP A 109 -14.63 -7.31 -5.08
N TYR A 110 -13.94 -6.20 -4.88
CA TYR A 110 -13.22 -5.93 -3.64
C TYR A 110 -13.91 -4.86 -2.79
N GLU A 111 -15.18 -4.61 -3.08
CA GLU A 111 -15.96 -3.61 -2.35
C GLU A 111 -16.49 -4.16 -1.03
N PRO A 112 -16.67 -3.34 -0.01
CA PRO A 112 -16.46 -1.88 -0.03
C PRO A 112 -15.02 -1.44 0.26
N SER A 113 -14.11 -2.37 0.52
CA SER A 113 -12.74 -2.05 0.92
C SER A 113 -12.01 -1.19 -0.09
N LEU A 114 -12.16 -1.49 -1.39
CA LEU A 114 -11.45 -0.76 -2.43
C LEU A 114 -11.89 0.71 -2.50
N SER A 115 -13.19 0.97 -2.53
CA SER A 115 -13.70 2.35 -2.56
C SER A 115 -13.31 3.12 -1.31
N ARG A 116 -13.33 2.48 -0.15
CA ARG A 116 -12.90 3.10 1.10
C ARG A 116 -11.41 3.42 1.09
N ALA A 117 -10.60 2.51 0.60
CA ALA A 117 -9.16 2.73 0.49
C ALA A 117 -8.86 3.89 -0.43
N ILE A 118 -9.49 3.94 -1.60
CA ILE A 118 -9.31 5.04 -2.55
C ILE A 118 -9.65 6.37 -1.88
N LYS A 119 -10.80 6.45 -1.24
CA LYS A 119 -11.24 7.67 -0.56
C LYS A 119 -10.27 8.09 0.55
N ASN A 120 -9.88 7.14 1.38
CA ASN A 120 -9.04 7.44 2.53
C ASN A 120 -7.63 7.87 2.12
N TRP A 121 -7.06 7.25 1.09
CA TRP A 121 -5.74 7.64 0.62
C TRP A 121 -5.73 9.00 -0.09
N GLN A 122 -6.87 9.46 -0.59
CA GLN A 122 -6.97 10.80 -1.17
C GLN A 122 -6.78 11.90 -0.14
N THR A 123 -7.06 11.63 1.12
CA THR A 123 -6.90 12.60 2.20
C THR A 123 -5.56 12.49 2.93
N VAL A 124 -4.76 11.46 2.60
CA VAL A 124 -3.46 11.28 3.24
C VAL A 124 -2.45 12.28 2.70
N ASN A 125 -1.74 12.95 3.60
CA ASN A 125 -0.62 13.81 3.27
C ASN A 125 0.55 13.45 4.17
N THR A 126 1.77 13.70 3.71
CA THR A 126 2.94 13.51 4.57
C THR A 126 2.90 14.55 5.68
N LEU A 127 3.40 14.20 6.86
CA LEU A 127 3.55 15.16 7.93
C LEU A 127 4.45 16.31 7.49
N ARG A 128 5.52 15.99 6.75
CA ARG A 128 6.44 17.00 6.24
C ARG A 128 5.74 17.94 5.24
N SER A 129 4.97 17.39 4.31
CA SER A 129 4.23 18.19 3.34
C SER A 129 3.18 19.07 4.02
N SER A 130 2.47 18.54 4.99
CA SER A 130 1.50 19.29 5.77
C SER A 130 2.15 20.46 6.48
N ASP A 131 3.28 20.21 7.13
CA ASP A 131 4.00 21.27 7.84
C ASP A 131 4.46 22.36 6.87
N ALA A 132 5.02 21.96 5.73
CA ALA A 132 5.46 22.91 4.72
C ALA A 132 4.28 23.72 4.18
N ALA A 133 3.16 23.06 3.90
CA ALA A 133 1.97 23.73 3.42
C ALA A 133 1.42 24.70 4.45
N SER A 134 1.41 24.32 5.71
CA SER A 134 0.95 25.18 6.79
C SER A 134 1.80 26.43 6.93
N SER A 135 3.11 26.27 6.84
CA SER A 135 3.99 27.43 6.98
C SER A 135 3.93 28.35 5.76
N VAL A 136 3.67 27.81 4.58
CA VAL A 136 3.55 28.61 3.36
C VAL A 136 2.15 29.18 3.20
N GLY A 137 1.14 28.41 3.56
CA GLY A 137 -0.25 28.83 3.43
C GLY A 137 -0.71 29.82 4.48
N SER A 138 0.07 30.03 5.46
CA SER A 138 -0.25 30.99 6.53
C SER A 138 0.21 32.40 6.22
#